data_f3d60aeb6fc4eb406313c24b2609bf17
#
_entry.id   f3d60aeb6fc4eb406313c24b2609bf17
#
_cell.length_a   1.000
_cell.length_b   1.000
_cell.length_c   1.000
_cell.angle_alpha   90.00
_cell.angle_beta   90.00
_cell.angle_gamma   90.00
#
_symmetry.space_group_name_H-M   'P 1'
#
loop_
_entity.id
_entity.type
_entity.pdbx_description
1 polymer ?
#
loop_
_entity_poly.entity_id
_entity_poly.type
_entity_poly.pdbx_seq_one_letter_code
_entity_poly.pdbx_strand_id
1 'polypeptide(L)'
;MKKLKIAFLSYRSDPFSGGQGIYLKNVCESLADYGHQITIYSGSPLPIVSSKISIVEVETPKYFETFSFSKRIKIFKNQPKSPLEFQDFFETITGTFSEPMFFGQRLQRNNHFKANEKKYDVFHDNQSLGIYPGTIKSRLVTTLHHPIQIDRSIDLMNEKSVLKRISINRWYSFLNFQEANVFSSRL
;
A
#
# COMPACT_ATOMS: atom_id res chain seq x y z
N MET A 1 -12.19 -13.64 25.12
CA MET A 1 -12.20 -13.34 23.66
C MET A 1 -11.10 -14.15 22.99
N LYS A 2 -11.35 -14.75 21.81
CA LYS A 2 -10.31 -15.51 21.07
C LYS A 2 -9.21 -14.55 20.63
N LYS A 3 -7.96 -14.89 20.92
CA LYS A 3 -6.80 -14.11 20.44
C LYS A 3 -6.50 -14.47 18.99
N LEU A 4 -6.33 -13.44 18.16
CA LEU A 4 -6.10 -13.57 16.72
C LEU A 4 -4.64 -13.18 16.39
N LYS A 5 -4.16 -13.73 15.27
CA LYS A 5 -2.94 -13.30 14.61
C LYS A 5 -3.33 -12.45 13.40
N ILE A 6 -2.97 -11.18 13.42
CA ILE A 6 -3.42 -10.19 12.43
C ILE A 6 -2.20 -9.63 11.71
N ALA A 7 -2.24 -9.68 10.37
CA ALA A 7 -1.25 -9.03 9.52
C ALA A 7 -1.82 -7.73 8.97
N PHE A 8 -1.21 -6.60 9.31
CA PHE A 8 -1.50 -5.30 8.69
C PHE A 8 -0.62 -5.10 7.47
N LEU A 9 -1.23 -4.62 6.38
CA LEU A 9 -0.58 -4.39 5.10
C LEU A 9 -0.66 -2.90 4.78
N SER A 10 0.47 -2.22 4.67
CA SER A 10 0.50 -0.78 4.43
C SER A 10 1.66 -0.40 3.51
N TYR A 11 1.37 0.20 2.37
CA TYR A 11 2.42 0.60 1.44
C TYR A 11 3.32 1.71 1.98
N ARG A 12 2.80 2.53 2.89
CA ARG A 12 3.50 3.56 3.69
C ARG A 12 2.86 3.70 5.05
N SER A 13 3.66 3.98 6.07
CA SER A 13 3.18 4.13 7.44
C SER A 13 3.86 5.30 8.15
N ASP A 14 3.91 6.47 7.46
CA ASP A 14 4.54 7.68 8.00
C ASP A 14 3.92 8.04 9.37
N PRO A 15 4.71 8.03 10.45
CA PRO A 15 4.20 8.30 11.80
C PRO A 15 3.92 9.79 12.05
N PHE A 16 4.38 10.69 11.17
CA PHE A 16 4.35 12.13 11.36
C PHE A 16 3.49 12.87 10.35
N SER A 17 3.18 12.27 9.19
CA SER A 17 2.41 12.92 8.15
C SER A 17 1.28 12.03 7.62
N GLY A 18 0.12 12.65 7.44
CA GLY A 18 -1.10 11.98 6.96
C GLY A 18 -1.80 11.14 8.03
N GLY A 19 -3.11 10.97 7.87
CA GLY A 19 -3.94 10.22 8.81
C GLY A 19 -3.69 8.71 8.80
N GLN A 20 -3.21 8.17 7.68
CA GLN A 20 -3.07 6.72 7.44
C GLN A 20 -2.09 6.03 8.39
N GLY A 21 -0.91 6.65 8.62
CA GLY A 21 0.09 6.09 9.54
C GLY A 21 -0.33 6.20 11.00
N ILE A 22 -0.95 7.32 11.38
CA ILE A 22 -1.48 7.54 12.74
C ILE A 22 -2.63 6.57 13.04
N TYR A 23 -3.54 6.38 12.09
CA TYR A 23 -4.62 5.39 12.20
C TYR A 23 -4.06 3.98 12.39
N LEU A 24 -3.12 3.57 11.54
CA LEU A 24 -2.48 2.26 11.62
C LEU A 24 -1.87 2.02 13.01
N LYS A 25 -1.09 2.98 13.51
CA LYS A 25 -0.49 2.91 14.84
C LYS A 25 -1.56 2.67 15.90
N ASN A 26 -2.58 3.54 15.98
CA ASN A 26 -3.58 3.51 17.03
C ASN A 26 -4.38 2.20 17.02
N VAL A 27 -4.77 1.72 15.85
CA VAL A 27 -5.51 0.46 15.71
C VAL A 27 -4.63 -0.73 16.10
N CYS A 28 -3.39 -0.78 15.64
CA CYS A 28 -2.46 -1.86 15.97
C CYS A 28 -2.15 -1.92 17.48
N GLU A 29 -1.89 -0.78 18.10
CA GLU A 29 -1.61 -0.71 19.55
C GLU A 29 -2.84 -1.13 20.36
N SER A 30 -4.03 -0.64 20.03
CA SER A 30 -5.27 -1.05 20.69
C SER A 30 -5.52 -2.55 20.58
N LEU A 31 -5.36 -3.14 19.38
CA LEU A 31 -5.54 -4.57 19.18
C LEU A 31 -4.48 -5.41 19.93
N ALA A 32 -3.24 -4.92 19.99
CA ALA A 32 -2.18 -5.56 20.75
C ALA A 32 -2.48 -5.53 22.27
N ASP A 33 -3.04 -4.43 22.77
CA ASP A 33 -3.45 -4.31 24.19
C ASP A 33 -4.64 -5.23 24.53
N TYR A 34 -5.53 -5.51 23.58
CA TYR A 34 -6.54 -6.58 23.70
C TYR A 34 -5.95 -7.99 23.63
N GLY A 35 -4.65 -8.12 23.40
CA GLY A 35 -3.90 -9.38 23.42
C GLY A 35 -3.87 -10.12 22.11
N HIS A 36 -4.18 -9.47 20.98
CA HIS A 36 -3.95 -10.00 19.63
C HIS A 36 -2.45 -9.96 19.28
N GLN A 37 -2.02 -10.87 18.42
CA GLN A 37 -0.65 -10.86 17.86
C GLN A 37 -0.66 -10.05 16.56
N ILE A 38 0.06 -8.94 16.53
CA ILE A 38 0.07 -8.02 15.41
C ILE A 38 1.41 -8.06 14.70
N THR A 39 1.37 -8.20 13.37
CA THR A 39 2.51 -8.01 12.49
C THR A 39 2.16 -6.96 11.44
N ILE A 40 2.97 -5.93 11.30
CA ILE A 40 2.80 -4.89 10.28
C ILE A 40 3.81 -5.16 9.17
N TYR A 41 3.33 -5.38 7.95
CA TYR A 41 4.11 -5.36 6.73
C TYR A 41 4.01 -3.98 6.12
N SER A 42 5.10 -3.23 6.10
CA SER A 42 5.08 -1.84 5.64
C SER A 42 6.20 -1.54 4.64
N GLY A 43 5.86 -0.75 3.63
CA GLY A 43 6.85 0.01 2.90
C GLY A 43 7.37 1.19 3.73
N SER A 44 8.49 1.79 3.31
CA SER A 44 9.06 2.98 3.96
C SER A 44 8.25 4.26 3.59
N PRO A 45 8.07 5.18 4.54
CA PRO A 45 8.55 5.19 5.94
C PRO A 45 7.80 4.20 6.82
N LEU A 46 8.54 3.59 7.77
CA LEU A 46 8.00 2.60 8.69
C LEU A 46 7.22 3.26 9.84
N PRO A 47 6.24 2.56 10.45
CA PRO A 47 5.50 3.08 11.59
C PRO A 47 6.37 3.08 12.86
N ILE A 48 6.05 3.97 13.80
CA ILE A 48 6.60 3.96 15.16
C ILE A 48 5.51 3.41 16.08
N VAL A 49 5.69 2.17 16.53
CA VAL A 49 4.75 1.44 17.39
C VAL A 49 5.46 0.81 18.58
N SER A 50 4.69 0.32 19.56
CA SER A 50 5.22 -0.36 20.74
C SER A 50 5.96 -1.67 20.38
N SER A 51 6.88 -2.10 21.25
CA SER A 51 7.64 -3.35 21.09
C SER A 51 6.80 -4.64 21.10
N LYS A 52 5.52 -4.56 21.44
CA LYS A 52 4.55 -5.66 21.37
C LYS A 52 4.19 -6.03 19.93
N ILE A 53 4.46 -5.15 18.95
CA ILE A 53 4.07 -5.27 17.56
C ILE A 53 5.30 -5.56 16.71
N SER A 54 5.21 -6.60 15.88
CA SER A 54 6.28 -6.94 14.94
C SER A 54 6.15 -6.09 13.67
N ILE A 55 7.27 -5.51 13.21
CA ILE A 55 7.33 -4.79 11.94
C ILE A 55 8.21 -5.59 10.98
N VAL A 56 7.72 -5.78 9.77
CA VAL A 56 8.46 -6.39 8.65
C VAL A 56 8.47 -5.39 7.51
N GLU A 57 9.64 -4.90 7.18
CA GLU A 57 9.81 -4.00 6.03
C GLU A 57 9.62 -4.78 4.73
N VAL A 58 8.82 -4.21 3.84
CA VAL A 58 8.71 -4.62 2.44
C VAL A 58 9.47 -3.58 1.64
N GLU A 59 10.67 -3.92 1.20
CA GLU A 59 11.51 -3.01 0.44
C GLU A 59 10.77 -2.47 -0.79
N THR A 60 10.65 -1.16 -0.87
CA THR A 60 10.03 -0.43 -1.97
C THR A 60 10.92 0.71 -2.43
N PRO A 61 11.05 0.96 -3.75
CA PRO A 61 11.78 2.12 -4.24
C PRO A 61 11.11 3.42 -3.79
N LYS A 62 11.89 4.36 -3.29
CA LYS A 62 11.40 5.63 -2.75
C LYS A 62 11.17 6.68 -3.85
N TYR A 63 10.47 6.31 -4.93
CA TYR A 63 10.20 7.23 -6.05
C TYR A 63 9.37 8.44 -5.64
N PHE A 64 8.53 8.31 -4.61
CA PHE A 64 7.68 9.37 -4.10
C PHE A 64 8.46 10.54 -3.45
N GLU A 65 9.70 10.30 -3.00
CA GLU A 65 10.52 11.35 -2.39
C GLU A 65 11.00 12.40 -3.40
N THR A 66 10.81 12.16 -4.70
CA THR A 66 11.31 13.07 -5.73
C THR A 66 10.50 13.01 -7.02
N PHE A 67 10.26 14.18 -7.63
CA PHE A 67 9.75 14.29 -9.00
C PHE A 67 10.85 14.46 -10.04
N SER A 68 12.12 14.56 -9.63
CA SER A 68 13.25 14.69 -10.53
C SER A 68 13.52 13.38 -11.27
N PHE A 69 13.44 13.41 -12.59
CA PHE A 69 13.73 12.24 -13.44
C PHE A 69 15.12 11.66 -13.22
N SER A 70 16.14 12.52 -13.11
CA SER A 70 17.51 12.08 -12.85
C SER A 70 17.68 11.36 -11.50
N LYS A 71 17.00 11.84 -10.46
CA LYS A 71 16.99 11.19 -9.15
C LYS A 71 16.24 9.85 -9.21
N ARG A 72 15.10 9.78 -9.90
CA ARG A 72 14.36 8.51 -10.08
C ARG A 72 15.18 7.47 -10.85
N ILE A 73 15.97 7.87 -11.86
CA ILE A 73 16.91 6.96 -12.54
C ILE A 73 17.96 6.43 -11.56
N LYS A 74 18.52 7.27 -10.66
CA LYS A 74 19.47 6.80 -9.65
C LYS A 74 18.85 5.77 -8.70
N ILE A 75 17.62 6.02 -8.25
CA ILE A 75 16.88 5.06 -7.42
C ILE A 75 16.72 3.74 -8.18
N PHE A 76 16.25 3.79 -9.45
CA PHE A 76 16.04 2.61 -10.27
C PHE A 76 17.32 1.80 -10.53
N LYS A 77 18.45 2.46 -10.77
CA LYS A 77 19.74 1.78 -10.99
C LYS A 77 20.17 0.93 -9.80
N ASN A 78 19.74 1.28 -8.60
CA ASN A 78 20.04 0.55 -7.36
C ASN A 78 19.04 -0.58 -7.06
N GLN A 79 17.97 -0.72 -7.86
CA GLN A 79 17.00 -1.81 -7.70
C GLN A 79 17.46 -3.09 -8.39
N PRO A 80 16.99 -4.27 -7.94
CA PRO A 80 17.17 -5.53 -8.65
C PRO A 80 16.70 -5.43 -10.11
N LYS A 81 17.40 -6.11 -11.04
CA LYS A 81 17.02 -6.12 -12.44
C LYS A 81 15.92 -7.16 -12.68
N SER A 82 14.68 -6.81 -12.38
CA SER A 82 13.51 -7.67 -12.56
C SER A 82 12.40 -6.97 -13.35
N PRO A 83 11.53 -7.74 -14.04
CA PRO A 83 10.39 -7.16 -14.75
C PRO A 83 9.50 -6.27 -13.85
N LEU A 84 9.35 -6.62 -12.58
CA LEU A 84 8.61 -5.82 -11.60
C LEU A 84 9.19 -4.41 -11.46
N GLU A 85 10.52 -4.32 -11.27
CA GLU A 85 11.17 -3.03 -11.04
C GLU A 85 11.19 -2.16 -12.31
N PHE A 86 11.30 -2.78 -13.48
CA PHE A 86 11.15 -2.07 -14.76
C PHE A 86 9.74 -1.52 -14.93
N GLN A 87 8.73 -2.32 -14.63
CA GLN A 87 7.34 -1.90 -14.75
C GLN A 87 7.02 -0.77 -13.76
N ASP A 88 7.41 -0.91 -12.48
CA ASP A 88 7.19 0.13 -11.46
C ASP A 88 7.88 1.45 -11.85
N PHE A 89 9.13 1.38 -12.30
CA PHE A 89 9.85 2.56 -12.78
C PHE A 89 9.12 3.22 -13.97
N PHE A 90 8.73 2.43 -14.99
CA PHE A 90 8.01 2.93 -16.16
C PHE A 90 6.68 3.61 -15.77
N GLU A 91 5.89 2.97 -14.92
CA GLU A 91 4.63 3.54 -14.44
C GLU A 91 4.86 4.84 -13.68
N THR A 92 5.87 4.87 -12.81
CA THR A 92 6.23 6.06 -12.03
C THR A 92 6.66 7.24 -12.92
N ILE A 93 7.51 7.00 -13.94
CA ILE A 93 7.97 8.09 -14.83
C ILE A 93 6.88 8.58 -15.80
N THR A 94 5.89 7.75 -16.09
CA THR A 94 4.72 8.13 -16.90
C THR A 94 3.60 8.78 -16.07
N GLY A 95 3.83 9.03 -14.79
CA GLY A 95 2.95 9.82 -13.92
C GLY A 95 1.86 9.04 -13.21
N THR A 96 1.97 7.72 -13.11
CA THR A 96 1.04 6.89 -12.35
C THR A 96 1.43 6.85 -10.88
N PHE A 97 0.45 6.86 -9.98
CA PHE A 97 0.67 6.52 -8.57
C PHE A 97 0.61 5.01 -8.40
N SER A 98 1.74 4.37 -8.66
CA SER A 98 1.87 2.91 -8.78
C SER A 98 2.28 2.22 -7.48
N GLU A 99 2.75 2.96 -6.50
CA GLU A 99 3.35 2.44 -5.26
C GLU A 99 2.47 1.42 -4.52
N PRO A 100 1.15 1.65 -4.29
CA PRO A 100 0.31 0.68 -3.60
C PRO A 100 0.22 -0.66 -4.35
N MET A 101 0.11 -0.60 -5.68
CA MET A 101 0.03 -1.80 -6.51
C MET A 101 1.31 -2.63 -6.43
N PHE A 102 2.47 -1.98 -6.60
CA PHE A 102 3.75 -2.69 -6.58
C PHE A 102 4.17 -3.11 -5.17
N PHE A 103 3.72 -2.42 -4.12
CA PHE A 103 3.83 -2.89 -2.74
C PHE A 103 3.19 -4.27 -2.57
N GLY A 104 1.94 -4.45 -3.02
CA GLY A 104 1.25 -5.74 -2.94
C GLY A 104 2.00 -6.87 -3.66
N GLN A 105 2.62 -6.59 -4.81
CA GLN A 105 3.42 -7.57 -5.53
C GLN A 105 4.75 -7.90 -4.83
N ARG A 106 5.43 -6.90 -4.22
CA ARG A 106 6.65 -7.11 -3.41
C ARG A 106 6.34 -7.86 -2.13
N LEU A 107 5.23 -7.55 -1.46
CA LEU A 107 4.76 -8.27 -0.28
C LEU A 107 4.64 -9.77 -0.56
N GLN A 108 4.00 -10.15 -1.68
CA GLN A 108 3.85 -11.56 -2.05
C GLN A 108 5.18 -12.25 -2.39
N ARG A 109 6.24 -11.51 -2.67
CA ARG A 109 7.60 -12.02 -2.88
C ARG A 109 8.44 -12.04 -1.60
N ASN A 110 8.02 -11.33 -0.56
CA ASN A 110 8.74 -11.24 0.72
C ASN A 110 8.79 -12.62 1.39
N ASN A 111 9.99 -13.07 1.76
CA ASN A 111 10.19 -14.41 2.32
C ASN A 111 9.52 -14.59 3.67
N HIS A 112 9.54 -13.57 4.54
CA HIS A 112 8.87 -13.63 5.83
C HIS A 112 7.35 -13.75 5.65
N PHE A 113 6.78 -13.00 4.71
CA PHE A 113 5.36 -13.07 4.40
C PHE A 113 4.97 -14.47 3.91
N LYS A 114 5.66 -15.02 2.90
CA LYS A 114 5.41 -16.38 2.38
C LYS A 114 5.47 -17.47 3.46
N ALA A 115 6.43 -17.38 4.38
CA ALA A 115 6.59 -18.34 5.46
C ALA A 115 5.51 -18.27 6.53
N ASN A 116 4.79 -17.15 6.62
CA ASN A 116 3.85 -16.86 7.71
C ASN A 116 2.39 -16.60 7.24
N GLU A 117 2.11 -16.40 5.96
CA GLU A 117 0.78 -16.02 5.46
C GLU A 117 -0.35 -16.95 5.94
N LYS A 118 -0.09 -18.26 6.02
CA LYS A 118 -1.06 -19.24 6.47
C LYS A 118 -1.34 -19.21 7.98
N LYS A 119 -0.48 -18.54 8.76
CA LYS A 119 -0.59 -18.45 10.22
C LYS A 119 -1.48 -17.31 10.69
N TYR A 120 -1.80 -16.34 9.80
CA TYR A 120 -2.65 -15.23 10.15
C TYR A 120 -4.12 -15.60 10.04
N ASP A 121 -4.90 -15.18 11.03
CA ASP A 121 -6.36 -15.34 11.04
C ASP A 121 -7.02 -14.25 10.18
N VAL A 122 -6.44 -13.04 10.16
CA VAL A 122 -6.97 -11.87 9.44
C VAL A 122 -5.82 -11.10 8.78
N PHE A 123 -6.08 -10.60 7.59
CA PHE A 123 -5.28 -9.56 6.92
C PHE A 123 -6.04 -8.25 6.95
N HIS A 124 -5.38 -7.18 7.39
CA HIS A 124 -5.96 -5.84 7.37
C HIS A 124 -5.18 -4.95 6.39
N ASP A 125 -5.78 -4.67 5.26
CA ASP A 125 -5.20 -3.77 4.25
C ASP A 125 -5.50 -2.32 4.59
N ASN A 126 -4.47 -1.56 4.91
CA ASN A 126 -4.54 -0.14 5.25
C ASN A 126 -4.45 0.72 3.98
N GLN A 127 -5.46 0.60 3.12
CA GLN A 127 -5.57 1.25 1.81
C GLN A 127 -4.36 1.03 0.87
N SER A 128 -3.68 -0.11 0.99
CA SER A 128 -2.70 -0.50 -0.03
C SER A 128 -3.38 -1.00 -1.29
N LEU A 129 -4.63 -1.46 -1.16
CA LEU A 129 -5.49 -1.92 -2.25
C LEU A 129 -4.80 -2.96 -3.15
N GLY A 130 -3.95 -3.78 -2.55
CA GLY A 130 -3.17 -4.78 -3.28
C GLY A 130 -4.05 -5.83 -3.93
N ILE A 131 -3.58 -6.38 -5.05
CA ILE A 131 -4.19 -7.55 -5.67
C ILE A 131 -3.64 -8.79 -4.95
N TYR A 132 -4.47 -9.41 -4.14
CA TYR A 132 -4.09 -10.55 -3.33
C TYR A 132 -4.72 -11.85 -3.84
N PRO A 133 -4.08 -13.03 -3.64
CA PRO A 133 -4.66 -14.33 -3.95
C PRO A 133 -5.89 -14.63 -3.08
N GLY A 134 -6.73 -15.55 -3.52
CA GLY A 134 -7.98 -15.93 -2.85
C GLY A 134 -7.82 -16.34 -1.38
N THR A 135 -6.69 -16.98 -1.04
CA THR A 135 -6.35 -17.36 0.35
C THR A 135 -6.20 -16.19 1.30
N ILE A 136 -5.79 -15.03 0.79
CA ILE A 136 -5.73 -13.78 1.54
C ILE A 136 -7.09 -13.07 1.47
N LYS A 137 -7.69 -12.97 0.28
CA LYS A 137 -8.97 -12.28 0.06
C LYS A 137 -10.09 -12.79 0.98
N SER A 138 -10.16 -14.09 1.25
CA SER A 138 -11.18 -14.68 2.12
C SER A 138 -11.09 -14.24 3.60
N ARG A 139 -9.97 -13.64 3.99
CA ARG A 139 -9.66 -13.18 5.36
C ARG A 139 -9.26 -11.71 5.39
N LEU A 140 -9.57 -10.94 4.32
CA LEU A 140 -9.15 -9.57 4.14
C LEU A 140 -10.20 -8.59 4.65
N VAL A 141 -9.75 -7.65 5.47
CA VAL A 141 -10.47 -6.42 5.84
C VAL A 141 -9.71 -5.26 5.23
N THR A 142 -10.39 -4.33 4.60
CA THR A 142 -9.76 -3.15 4.00
C THR A 142 -10.30 -1.88 4.62
N THR A 143 -9.42 -1.00 5.08
CA THR A 143 -9.78 0.38 5.47
C THR A 143 -9.49 1.30 4.30
N LEU A 144 -10.49 2.05 3.88
CA LEU A 144 -10.37 3.12 2.90
C LEU A 144 -10.32 4.46 3.63
N HIS A 145 -9.23 5.22 3.45
CA HIS A 145 -9.06 6.55 4.05
C HIS A 145 -9.59 7.66 3.14
N HIS A 146 -9.57 7.41 1.82
CA HIS A 146 -10.01 8.36 0.79
C HIS A 146 -10.94 7.68 -0.19
N PRO A 147 -12.04 8.31 -0.57
CA PRO A 147 -12.90 7.84 -1.67
C PRO A 147 -12.25 8.24 -3.01
N ILE A 148 -11.36 7.39 -3.53
CA ILE A 148 -10.48 7.66 -4.68
C ILE A 148 -11.26 8.17 -5.91
N GLN A 149 -12.43 7.60 -6.19
CA GLN A 149 -13.24 8.03 -7.33
C GLN A 149 -13.82 9.43 -7.14
N ILE A 150 -14.16 9.81 -5.92
CA ILE A 150 -14.66 11.16 -5.61
C ILE A 150 -13.52 12.16 -5.72
N ASP A 151 -12.35 11.86 -5.14
CA ASP A 151 -11.16 12.72 -5.22
C ASP A 151 -10.77 12.97 -6.68
N ARG A 152 -10.71 11.90 -7.50
CA ARG A 152 -10.46 12.03 -8.94
C ARG A 152 -11.49 12.90 -9.64
N SER A 153 -12.76 12.76 -9.30
CA SER A 153 -13.84 13.54 -9.92
C SER A 153 -13.72 15.03 -9.57
N ILE A 154 -13.37 15.34 -8.32
CA ILE A 154 -13.13 16.72 -7.85
C ILE A 154 -11.95 17.32 -8.58
N ASP A 155 -10.83 16.60 -8.67
CA ASP A 155 -9.64 17.08 -9.39
C ASP A 155 -9.94 17.36 -10.87
N LEU A 156 -10.69 16.47 -11.52
CA LEU A 156 -11.09 16.65 -12.92
C LEU A 156 -12.09 17.80 -13.13
N MET A 157 -13.00 18.05 -12.18
CA MET A 157 -13.95 19.17 -12.27
C MET A 157 -13.24 20.53 -12.13
N ASN A 158 -12.20 20.58 -11.30
CA ASN A 158 -11.47 21.82 -11.04
C ASN A 158 -10.38 22.13 -12.09
N GLU A 159 -10.03 21.16 -12.95
CA GLU A 159 -8.95 21.34 -13.93
C GLU A 159 -9.51 21.62 -15.33
N LYS A 160 -9.10 22.73 -15.93
CA LYS A 160 -9.52 23.17 -17.27
C LYS A 160 -8.56 22.71 -18.39
N SER A 161 -7.29 22.47 -18.07
CA SER A 161 -6.28 22.08 -19.05
C SER A 161 -6.45 20.60 -19.45
N VAL A 162 -6.58 20.33 -20.75
CA VAL A 162 -6.69 18.97 -21.29
C VAL A 162 -5.48 18.12 -20.92
N LEU A 163 -4.27 18.67 -21.02
CA LEU A 163 -3.04 17.93 -20.68
C LEU A 163 -2.98 17.56 -19.20
N LYS A 164 -3.38 18.47 -18.31
CA LYS A 164 -3.43 18.16 -16.88
C LYS A 164 -4.53 17.17 -16.55
N ARG A 165 -5.68 17.20 -17.22
CA ARG A 165 -6.74 16.19 -17.08
C ARG A 165 -6.25 14.80 -17.47
N ILE A 166 -5.43 14.69 -18.54
CA ILE A 166 -4.77 13.43 -18.90
C ILE A 166 -3.82 12.98 -17.78
N SER A 167 -3.03 13.88 -17.20
CA SER A 167 -2.14 13.58 -16.08
C SER A 167 -2.89 13.10 -14.83
N ILE A 168 -4.01 13.75 -14.49
CA ILE A 168 -4.89 13.35 -13.38
C ILE A 168 -5.42 11.94 -13.63
N ASN A 169 -5.96 11.66 -14.82
CA ASN A 169 -6.45 10.32 -15.17
C ASN A 169 -5.34 9.26 -15.09
N ARG A 170 -4.13 9.60 -15.50
CA ARG A 170 -2.97 8.73 -15.43
C ARG A 170 -2.58 8.45 -13.98
N TRP A 171 -2.54 9.48 -13.14
CA TRP A 171 -2.24 9.36 -11.72
C TRP A 171 -3.18 8.38 -11.01
N TYR A 172 -4.48 8.50 -11.23
CA TYR A 172 -5.49 7.67 -10.59
C TYR A 172 -5.72 6.29 -11.25
N SER A 173 -5.07 5.97 -12.37
CA SER A 173 -5.41 4.80 -13.19
C SER A 173 -5.36 3.47 -12.42
N PHE A 174 -4.30 3.21 -11.66
CA PHE A 174 -4.19 1.99 -10.86
C PHE A 174 -5.06 2.01 -9.61
N LEU A 175 -5.17 3.14 -8.96
CA LEU A 175 -5.99 3.27 -7.75
C LEU A 175 -7.47 2.97 -8.03
N ASN A 176 -8.00 3.49 -9.13
CA ASN A 176 -9.38 3.19 -9.55
C ASN A 176 -9.58 1.69 -9.86
N PHE A 177 -8.64 1.08 -10.54
CA PHE A 177 -8.68 -0.35 -10.85
C PHE A 177 -8.63 -1.19 -9.57
N GLN A 178 -7.76 -0.84 -8.62
CA GLN A 178 -7.62 -1.54 -7.35
C GLN A 178 -8.85 -1.38 -6.47
N GLU A 179 -9.39 -0.15 -6.36
CA GLU A 179 -10.62 0.11 -5.61
C GLU A 179 -11.82 -0.68 -6.17
N ALA A 180 -11.99 -0.69 -7.50
CA ALA A 180 -13.03 -1.48 -8.15
C ALA A 180 -12.92 -2.98 -7.85
N ASN A 181 -11.69 -3.53 -7.84
CA ASN A 181 -11.47 -4.95 -7.49
C ASN A 181 -11.79 -5.28 -6.02
N VAL A 182 -11.57 -4.35 -5.10
CA VAL A 182 -11.95 -4.54 -3.69
C VAL A 182 -13.46 -4.60 -3.54
N PHE A 183 -14.21 -3.75 -4.25
CA PHE A 183 -15.68 -3.75 -4.19
C PHE A 183 -16.31 -4.92 -4.95
N SER A 184 -15.81 -5.26 -6.14
CA SER A 184 -16.38 -6.34 -6.96
C SER A 184 -16.19 -7.73 -6.38
N SER A 185 -15.21 -7.92 -5.49
CA SER A 185 -14.96 -9.20 -4.84
C SER A 185 -15.87 -9.49 -3.64
N ARG A 186 -16.82 -8.59 -3.32
CA ARG A 186 -17.74 -8.70 -2.18
C ARG A 186 -19.21 -8.89 -2.60
N LEU A 187 -19.49 -8.92 -3.89
CA LEU A 187 -20.79 -9.26 -4.46
C LEU A 187 -20.78 -10.71 -4.97
#